data_152e6d7ac9af44b658c2958ee14e0ad2
#
_entry.id   152e6d7ac9af44b658c2958ee14e0ad2
#
_cell.length_a   1.000
_cell.length_b   1.000
_cell.length_c   1.000
_cell.angle_alpha   90.00
_cell.angle_beta   90.00
_cell.angle_gamma   90.00
#
_symmetry.space_group_name_H-M   'P 1'
#
loop_
_entity.id
_entity.type
_entity.pdbx_description
1 polymer ?
#
loop_
_entity_poly.entity_id
_entity_poly.type
_entity_poly.pdbx_seq_one_letter_code
_entity_poly.pdbx_strand_id
1 'polypeptide(L)'
;MPKYHHPDFEQDFLKNAPNVTLEEVKVDGISPRHYHALSVYPEYFKINGKWVLATQSRMDTVCVADDTPGKESVNIVEFRNLKKGDKVVIGRTEDGSEGIYMWTQGFLEDAQELDTFAFRAGRSRETAFSVDYDTLYEVLRHEKANNGYVTLIVGSALALDRDSRLALERLIRNGYVQAIFCGTETAAFDLEKGIFGTSWGQETFEREQNTTQNLFDTINLARKYGSTKALCESGKVKDGFMKACVEMNVPVVMAGTIRDRLGLPETINNVYAAQNEMRKHARKTSTIIMMGAILYTIATGNMTPSYNEFDGLIRPVYMYTIDIQEFAVNKLSDRGTLTAVSMVTNVQDFIRNVDRALNGW
;
A
#
# COMPACT_ATOMS: atom_id res chain seq x y z
N MET A 1 -10.24 -17.06 0.78
CA MET A 1 -9.32 -16.20 1.57
C MET A 1 -9.08 -16.85 2.92
N PRO A 2 -7.85 -16.84 3.45
CA PRO A 2 -7.55 -17.48 4.73
C PRO A 2 -8.39 -16.85 5.85
N LYS A 3 -8.95 -17.70 6.70
CA LYS A 3 -9.69 -17.29 7.89
C LYS A 3 -8.71 -17.10 9.04
N TYR A 4 -8.86 -16.01 9.77
CA TYR A 4 -8.01 -15.76 10.94
C TYR A 4 -8.45 -16.63 12.14
N HIS A 5 -7.47 -17.28 12.77
CA HIS A 5 -7.65 -18.08 13.97
C HIS A 5 -6.90 -17.42 15.14
N HIS A 6 -7.63 -17.12 16.20
CA HIS A 6 -7.02 -16.62 17.44
C HIS A 6 -6.24 -17.72 18.16
N PRO A 7 -5.18 -17.37 18.92
CA PRO A 7 -4.54 -18.32 19.79
C PRO A 7 -5.50 -18.79 20.91
N ASP A 8 -5.25 -19.97 21.42
CA ASP A 8 -5.93 -20.48 22.62
C ASP A 8 -5.32 -19.83 23.87
N PHE A 9 -6.00 -18.81 24.40
CA PHE A 9 -5.57 -18.07 25.61
C PHE A 9 -5.77 -18.83 26.92
N GLU A 10 -6.44 -19.99 26.91
CA GLU A 10 -6.60 -20.85 28.09
C GLU A 10 -5.37 -21.71 28.36
N GLN A 11 -4.40 -21.76 27.47
CA GLN A 11 -3.12 -22.42 27.72
C GLN A 11 -2.43 -21.80 28.94
N ASP A 12 -1.90 -22.64 29.82
CA ASP A 12 -1.37 -22.26 31.12
C ASP A 12 -0.37 -21.10 31.08
N PHE A 13 0.53 -21.08 30.08
CA PHE A 13 1.54 -20.04 29.95
C PHE A 13 0.95 -18.68 29.54
N LEU A 14 -0.12 -18.65 28.72
CA LEU A 14 -0.82 -17.42 28.35
C LEU A 14 -1.80 -16.97 29.43
N LYS A 15 -2.51 -17.91 30.06
CA LYS A 15 -3.43 -17.63 31.14
C LYS A 15 -2.74 -16.97 32.33
N ASN A 16 -1.55 -17.47 32.69
CA ASN A 16 -0.77 -16.98 33.82
C ASN A 16 0.24 -15.86 33.46
N ALA A 17 0.31 -15.44 32.20
CA ALA A 17 1.18 -14.36 31.77
C ALA A 17 0.89 -13.06 32.54
N PRO A 18 1.90 -12.21 32.82
CA PRO A 18 1.69 -10.89 33.42
C PRO A 18 0.98 -9.94 32.47
N ASN A 19 0.49 -8.83 32.98
CA ASN A 19 0.13 -7.68 32.13
C ASN A 19 1.41 -7.05 31.56
N VAL A 20 1.28 -6.41 30.39
CA VAL A 20 2.37 -5.62 29.79
C VAL A 20 2.81 -4.51 30.70
N THR A 21 4.09 -4.17 30.65
CA THR A 21 4.62 -2.98 31.28
C THR A 21 4.38 -1.79 30.36
N LEU A 22 3.89 -0.68 30.92
CA LEU A 22 3.64 0.57 30.20
C LEU A 22 4.51 1.70 30.75
N GLU A 23 5.09 2.49 29.87
CA GLU A 23 5.83 3.70 30.23
C GLU A 23 5.34 4.91 29.43
N GLU A 24 5.12 6.04 30.12
CA GLU A 24 4.66 7.26 29.48
C GLU A 24 5.75 7.97 28.68
N VAL A 25 5.39 8.44 27.49
CA VAL A 25 6.20 9.32 26.66
C VAL A 25 6.40 10.66 27.37
N LYS A 26 7.64 11.05 27.60
CA LYS A 26 7.98 12.30 28.30
C LYS A 26 8.09 13.50 27.39
N VAL A 27 8.47 13.26 26.11
CA VAL A 27 8.71 14.29 25.10
C VAL A 27 8.14 13.79 23.76
N ASP A 28 7.43 14.64 23.04
CA ASP A 28 6.89 14.34 21.71
C ASP A 28 7.95 13.75 20.79
N GLY A 29 7.60 12.64 20.11
CA GLY A 29 8.47 11.97 19.15
C GLY A 29 9.62 11.16 19.75
N ILE A 30 9.70 10.98 21.07
CA ILE A 30 10.74 10.21 21.75
C ILE A 30 10.14 9.06 22.51
N SER A 31 10.41 7.84 22.07
CA SER A 31 9.96 6.61 22.74
C SER A 31 10.78 6.34 24.02
N PRO A 32 10.16 5.75 25.06
CA PRO A 32 10.87 5.21 26.22
C PRO A 32 11.90 4.16 25.82
N ARG A 33 12.84 3.85 26.73
CA ARG A 33 13.80 2.75 26.52
C ARG A 33 13.06 1.41 26.56
N HIS A 34 13.58 0.41 25.82
CA HIS A 34 13.04 -0.94 25.77
C HIS A 34 11.59 -1.03 25.28
N TYR A 35 11.13 0.01 24.53
CA TYR A 35 9.83 -0.06 23.86
C TYR A 35 9.74 -1.33 23.00
N HIS A 36 8.52 -1.84 22.87
CA HIS A 36 8.23 -2.94 21.97
C HIS A 36 8.05 -2.42 20.53
N ALA A 37 8.80 -2.99 19.60
CA ALA A 37 8.67 -2.77 18.17
C ALA A 37 7.96 -3.96 17.54
N LEU A 38 6.89 -3.71 16.78
CA LEU A 38 6.09 -4.76 16.16
C LEU A 38 6.84 -5.57 15.11
N SER A 39 6.51 -6.85 15.06
CA SER A 39 6.81 -7.74 13.95
C SER A 39 5.78 -7.60 12.81
N VAL A 40 5.83 -8.47 11.81
CA VAL A 40 4.83 -8.54 10.72
C VAL A 40 3.64 -9.42 11.11
N TYR A 41 3.75 -10.19 12.17
CA TYR A 41 2.70 -11.09 12.63
C TYR A 41 1.69 -10.40 13.55
N PRO A 42 0.50 -10.97 13.73
CA PRO A 42 -0.43 -10.52 14.77
C PRO A 42 0.19 -10.65 16.16
N GLU A 43 0.13 -9.57 16.93
CA GLU A 43 0.65 -9.53 18.29
C GLU A 43 -0.43 -9.16 19.28
N TYR A 44 -0.45 -9.88 20.39
CA TYR A 44 -1.39 -9.69 21.49
C TYR A 44 -0.67 -9.15 22.71
N PHE A 45 -1.34 -8.25 23.41
CA PHE A 45 -0.85 -7.57 24.59
C PHE A 45 -1.81 -7.81 25.75
N LYS A 46 -1.32 -8.30 26.89
CA LYS A 46 -2.16 -8.54 28.07
C LYS A 46 -2.33 -7.25 28.85
N ILE A 47 -3.54 -6.68 28.82
CA ILE A 47 -3.89 -5.42 29.48
C ILE A 47 -5.07 -5.69 30.41
N ASN A 48 -4.96 -5.35 31.70
CA ASN A 48 -6.00 -5.60 32.72
C ASN A 48 -6.49 -7.07 32.73
N GLY A 49 -5.57 -8.01 32.52
CA GLY A 49 -5.86 -9.45 32.48
C GLY A 49 -6.46 -9.98 31.18
N LYS A 50 -6.69 -9.12 30.17
CA LYS A 50 -7.25 -9.50 28.88
C LYS A 50 -6.20 -9.43 27.78
N TRP A 51 -6.23 -10.37 26.86
CA TRP A 51 -5.41 -10.32 25.64
C TRP A 51 -6.06 -9.44 24.58
N VAL A 52 -5.37 -8.41 24.17
CA VAL A 52 -5.81 -7.41 23.20
C VAL A 52 -4.91 -7.52 21.96
N LEU A 53 -5.51 -7.72 20.78
CA LEU A 53 -4.79 -7.70 19.51
C LEU A 53 -4.39 -6.27 19.14
N ALA A 54 -3.16 -6.07 18.67
CA ALA A 54 -2.78 -4.83 18.00
C ALA A 54 -3.69 -4.60 16.80
N THR A 55 -4.18 -3.37 16.61
CA THR A 55 -5.10 -3.03 15.52
C THR A 55 -4.55 -3.29 14.14
N GLN A 56 -3.23 -3.21 13.99
CA GLN A 56 -2.48 -3.43 12.75
C GLN A 56 -1.06 -3.87 13.08
N SER A 57 -0.36 -4.50 12.14
CA SER A 57 1.09 -4.65 12.21
C SER A 57 1.75 -3.86 11.10
N ARG A 58 2.66 -2.95 11.46
CA ARG A 58 3.47 -2.15 10.53
C ARG A 58 4.88 -2.04 11.04
N MET A 59 5.84 -2.00 10.12
CA MET A 59 7.25 -1.85 10.46
C MET A 59 7.56 -0.46 11.05
N ASP A 60 8.64 -0.37 11.82
CA ASP A 60 9.20 0.86 12.37
C ASP A 60 8.19 1.67 13.22
N THR A 61 7.39 0.97 14.00
CA THR A 61 6.34 1.54 14.85
C THR A 61 6.44 1.07 16.28
N VAL A 62 5.76 1.74 17.17
CA VAL A 62 5.62 1.40 18.58
C VAL A 62 4.16 1.17 18.95
N CYS A 63 3.95 0.36 19.99
CA CYS A 63 2.64 0.05 20.53
C CYS A 63 2.27 1.07 21.61
N VAL A 64 1.20 1.82 21.39
CA VAL A 64 0.59 2.72 22.38
C VAL A 64 -0.68 2.09 22.92
N ALA A 65 -0.69 1.75 24.21
CA ALA A 65 -1.81 1.10 24.85
C ALA A 65 -2.77 2.11 25.51
N ASP A 66 -4.06 1.87 25.37
CA ASP A 66 -5.09 2.41 26.24
C ASP A 66 -5.46 1.32 27.26
N ASP A 67 -5.16 1.56 28.53
CA ASP A 67 -5.44 0.66 29.65
C ASP A 67 -6.71 1.05 30.44
N THR A 68 -7.55 1.92 29.85
CA THR A 68 -8.83 2.29 30.44
C THR A 68 -9.72 1.05 30.58
N PRO A 69 -10.21 0.71 31.80
CA PRO A 69 -11.04 -0.47 31.98
C PRO A 69 -12.28 -0.49 31.08
N GLY A 70 -12.43 -1.58 30.33
CA GLY A 70 -13.52 -1.76 29.36
C GLY A 70 -13.32 -1.12 27.99
N LYS A 71 -12.18 -0.46 27.77
CA LYS A 71 -11.76 0.14 26.47
C LYS A 71 -10.35 -0.22 26.08
N GLU A 72 -9.85 -1.32 26.65
CA GLU A 72 -8.48 -1.74 26.40
C GLU A 72 -8.23 -1.86 24.89
N SER A 73 -7.17 -1.19 24.40
CA SER A 73 -6.78 -1.21 22.98
C SER A 73 -5.29 -0.96 22.82
N VAL A 74 -4.72 -1.39 21.69
CA VAL A 74 -3.34 -1.12 21.32
C VAL A 74 -3.30 -0.49 19.94
N ASN A 75 -2.87 0.76 19.89
CA ASN A 75 -2.69 1.53 18.66
C ASN A 75 -1.23 1.51 18.21
N ILE A 76 -1.04 1.47 16.90
CA ILE A 76 0.27 1.42 16.29
C ILE A 76 0.65 2.81 15.78
N VAL A 77 1.76 3.34 16.29
CA VAL A 77 2.17 4.73 16.09
C VAL A 77 3.62 4.80 15.62
N GLU A 78 3.89 5.60 14.62
CA GLU A 78 5.27 5.90 14.23
C GLU A 78 5.94 6.79 15.29
N PHE A 79 7.23 6.56 15.58
CA PHE A 79 7.99 7.29 16.60
C PHE A 79 7.76 8.80 16.59
N ARG A 80 7.87 9.43 15.42
CA ARG A 80 7.72 10.88 15.26
C ARG A 80 6.33 11.42 15.62
N ASN A 81 5.33 10.55 15.68
CA ASN A 81 3.94 10.89 15.97
C ASN A 81 3.56 10.66 17.44
N LEU A 82 4.47 10.09 18.25
CA LEU A 82 4.28 9.92 19.67
C LEU A 82 4.02 11.28 20.36
N LYS A 83 3.11 11.29 21.29
CA LYS A 83 2.77 12.46 22.08
C LYS A 83 3.13 12.26 23.55
N LYS A 84 3.52 13.33 24.21
CA LYS A 84 3.72 13.31 25.67
C LYS A 84 2.45 12.80 26.36
N GLY A 85 2.62 11.79 27.22
CA GLY A 85 1.53 11.12 27.92
C GLY A 85 1.05 9.83 27.25
N ASP A 86 1.45 9.54 26.00
CA ASP A 86 1.18 8.25 25.38
C ASP A 86 1.82 7.12 26.21
N LYS A 87 1.05 6.06 26.50
CA LYS A 87 1.52 4.89 27.23
C LYS A 87 2.08 3.86 26.27
N VAL A 88 3.40 3.76 26.20
CA VAL A 88 4.10 2.84 25.30
C VAL A 88 4.34 1.50 25.96
N VAL A 89 4.09 0.41 25.24
CA VAL A 89 4.39 -0.96 25.70
C VAL A 89 5.90 -1.16 25.75
N ILE A 90 6.37 -1.67 26.89
CA ILE A 90 7.77 -1.98 27.17
C ILE A 90 7.95 -3.50 27.23
N GLY A 91 8.96 -4.03 26.59
CA GLY A 91 9.31 -5.43 26.55
C GLY A 91 9.91 -5.82 25.20
N ARG A 92 10.60 -6.95 25.15
CA ARG A 92 11.27 -7.45 23.94
C ARG A 92 11.04 -8.93 23.67
N THR A 93 10.45 -9.63 24.62
CA THR A 93 10.06 -11.03 24.43
C THR A 93 8.64 -11.09 23.86
N GLU A 94 8.40 -12.05 22.98
CA GLU A 94 7.15 -12.21 22.26
C GLU A 94 6.50 -13.57 22.55
N ASP A 95 6.92 -14.21 23.64
CA ASP A 95 6.51 -15.56 24.07
C ASP A 95 5.43 -15.57 25.15
N GLY A 96 4.91 -14.40 25.54
CA GLY A 96 3.94 -14.22 26.62
C GLY A 96 4.56 -13.88 27.97
N SER A 97 5.86 -14.06 28.18
CA SER A 97 6.51 -13.88 29.49
C SER A 97 6.51 -12.43 29.98
N GLU A 98 6.45 -11.45 29.06
CA GLU A 98 6.30 -10.01 29.35
C GLU A 98 4.87 -9.49 29.05
N GLY A 99 3.90 -10.39 28.87
CA GLY A 99 2.53 -10.01 28.48
C GLY A 99 2.40 -9.64 27.01
N ILE A 100 3.39 -9.94 26.19
CA ILE A 100 3.43 -9.73 24.74
C ILE A 100 3.51 -11.12 24.10
N TYR A 101 2.60 -11.40 23.15
CA TYR A 101 2.55 -12.69 22.47
C TYR A 101 2.38 -12.53 20.97
N MET A 102 3.38 -13.00 20.21
CA MET A 102 3.34 -13.01 18.74
C MET A 102 2.68 -14.31 18.25
N TRP A 103 1.67 -14.17 17.39
CA TRP A 103 0.92 -15.29 16.86
C TRP A 103 1.20 -15.52 15.37
N THR A 104 2.08 -16.48 15.06
CA THR A 104 2.51 -16.76 13.68
C THR A 104 1.55 -17.64 12.89
N GLN A 105 0.61 -18.32 13.57
CA GLN A 105 -0.28 -19.30 12.94
C GLN A 105 -1.68 -18.75 12.61
N GLY A 106 -1.91 -17.46 12.84
CA GLY A 106 -3.23 -16.86 12.74
C GLY A 106 -3.89 -16.96 11.35
N PHE A 107 -3.13 -17.07 10.29
CA PHE A 107 -3.60 -17.17 8.90
C PHE A 107 -3.28 -18.50 8.23
N LEU A 108 -2.84 -19.50 8.99
CA LEU A 108 -2.59 -20.84 8.46
C LEU A 108 -3.90 -21.62 8.42
N GLU A 109 -4.30 -22.03 7.25
CA GLU A 109 -5.33 -23.05 7.05
C GLU A 109 -4.60 -24.40 6.99
N ASP A 110 -4.91 -25.37 7.85
CA ASP A 110 -4.36 -26.70 8.00
C ASP A 110 -2.94 -27.03 7.46
N ALA A 111 -2.23 -27.94 8.11
CA ALA A 111 -0.81 -28.25 7.91
C ALA A 111 -0.35 -28.57 6.46
N GLN A 112 -1.27 -28.78 5.52
CA GLN A 112 -0.97 -29.02 4.09
C GLN A 112 -0.72 -27.73 3.30
N GLU A 113 -1.17 -26.57 3.79
CA GLU A 113 -0.93 -25.27 3.11
C GLU A 113 0.37 -24.59 3.53
N LEU A 114 0.97 -24.99 4.64
CA LEU A 114 2.31 -24.53 5.08
C LEU A 114 3.37 -24.70 3.99
N ASP A 115 3.34 -25.82 3.27
CA ASP A 115 4.27 -26.11 2.17
C ASP A 115 4.07 -25.16 0.96
N THR A 116 2.84 -24.75 0.69
CA THR A 116 2.53 -23.88 -0.45
C THR A 116 3.00 -22.45 -0.22
N PHE A 117 2.95 -21.95 1.02
CA PHE A 117 3.47 -20.61 1.38
C PHE A 117 5.00 -20.58 1.47
N ALA A 118 5.64 -21.61 2.03
CA ALA A 118 7.09 -21.70 2.12
C ALA A 118 7.75 -21.89 0.74
N PHE A 119 7.13 -22.65 -0.17
CA PHE A 119 7.62 -22.82 -1.54
C PHE A 119 7.55 -21.54 -2.39
N ARG A 120 6.67 -20.60 -2.08
CA ARG A 120 6.57 -19.33 -2.82
C ARG A 120 7.77 -18.41 -2.64
N ALA A 121 8.48 -18.51 -1.53
CA ALA A 121 9.70 -17.73 -1.28
C ALA A 121 10.90 -18.14 -2.15
N GLY A 122 10.85 -19.32 -2.77
CA GLY A 122 11.94 -19.90 -3.56
C GLY A 122 11.63 -20.18 -5.02
N ARG A 123 10.60 -19.53 -5.63
CA ARG A 123 10.24 -19.79 -7.03
C ARG A 123 11.36 -19.41 -8.00
N SER A 124 11.73 -20.38 -8.85
CA SER A 124 12.60 -20.17 -10.01
C SER A 124 11.95 -19.20 -11.01
N ARG A 125 12.78 -18.44 -11.76
CA ARG A 125 12.35 -17.60 -12.89
C ARG A 125 11.64 -18.40 -13.99
N GLU A 126 11.81 -19.70 -14.02
CA GLU A 126 11.21 -20.62 -14.98
C GLU A 126 9.79 -21.05 -14.60
N THR A 127 9.31 -20.69 -13.42
CA THR A 127 7.95 -21.01 -12.97
C THR A 127 6.92 -20.11 -13.66
N ALA A 128 5.87 -20.67 -14.22
CA ALA A 128 4.82 -19.92 -14.87
C ALA A 128 4.12 -18.98 -13.88
N PHE A 129 4.00 -17.69 -14.21
CA PHE A 129 3.25 -16.70 -13.42
C PHE A 129 1.73 -16.84 -13.56
N SER A 130 1.21 -17.76 -14.36
CA SER A 130 -0.23 -17.93 -14.59
C SER A 130 -1.02 -18.09 -13.29
N VAL A 131 -0.53 -18.90 -12.35
CA VAL A 131 -1.18 -19.12 -11.06
C VAL A 131 -1.23 -17.83 -10.22
N ASP A 132 -0.18 -17.00 -10.28
CA ASP A 132 -0.15 -15.75 -9.53
C ASP A 132 -1.13 -14.73 -10.13
N TYR A 133 -1.27 -14.71 -11.45
CA TYR A 133 -2.28 -13.90 -12.13
C TYR A 133 -3.70 -14.36 -11.80
N ASP A 134 -3.98 -15.66 -11.85
CA ASP A 134 -5.30 -16.18 -11.52
C ASP A 134 -5.69 -15.85 -10.08
N THR A 135 -4.77 -16.04 -9.14
CA THR A 135 -4.96 -15.65 -7.74
C THR A 135 -5.22 -14.14 -7.60
N LEU A 136 -4.47 -13.30 -8.31
CA LEU A 136 -4.68 -11.85 -8.31
C LEU A 136 -6.07 -11.48 -8.85
N TYR A 137 -6.51 -12.10 -9.94
CA TYR A 137 -7.83 -11.83 -10.51
C TYR A 137 -8.96 -12.21 -9.56
N GLU A 138 -8.82 -13.34 -8.85
CA GLU A 138 -9.78 -13.75 -7.81
C GLU A 138 -9.79 -12.76 -6.63
N VAL A 139 -8.62 -12.34 -6.16
CA VAL A 139 -8.49 -11.32 -5.10
C VAL A 139 -9.20 -10.03 -5.54
N LEU A 140 -8.91 -9.52 -6.74
CA LEU A 140 -9.51 -8.26 -7.20
C LEU A 140 -11.04 -8.36 -7.40
N ARG A 141 -11.54 -9.49 -7.89
CA ARG A 141 -13.00 -9.73 -7.97
C ARG A 141 -13.63 -9.77 -6.58
N HIS A 142 -12.98 -10.44 -5.63
CA HIS A 142 -13.44 -10.49 -4.25
C HIS A 142 -13.43 -9.10 -3.60
N GLU A 143 -12.35 -8.33 -3.76
CA GLU A 143 -12.25 -6.97 -3.22
C GLU A 143 -13.39 -6.08 -3.75
N LYS A 144 -13.65 -6.13 -5.05
CA LYS A 144 -14.75 -5.38 -5.66
C LYS A 144 -16.11 -5.80 -5.12
N ALA A 145 -16.33 -7.10 -4.91
CA ALA A 145 -17.61 -7.63 -4.42
C ALA A 145 -17.86 -7.34 -2.92
N ASN A 146 -16.80 -7.12 -2.14
CA ASN A 146 -16.86 -6.97 -0.68
C ASN A 146 -16.37 -5.59 -0.20
N ASN A 147 -16.45 -4.56 -1.02
CA ASN A 147 -16.04 -3.19 -0.69
C ASN A 147 -14.58 -3.10 -0.19
N GLY A 148 -13.69 -3.93 -0.70
CA GLY A 148 -12.27 -3.88 -0.40
C GLY A 148 -11.63 -2.57 -0.86
N TYR A 149 -10.48 -2.26 -0.32
CA TYR A 149 -9.75 -1.03 -0.63
C TYR A 149 -8.45 -1.36 -1.37
N VAL A 150 -8.50 -1.28 -2.70
CA VAL A 150 -7.34 -1.55 -3.58
C VAL A 150 -6.59 -0.27 -3.84
N THR A 151 -5.31 -0.26 -3.46
CA THR A 151 -4.40 0.87 -3.70
C THR A 151 -3.37 0.52 -4.78
N LEU A 152 -3.21 1.37 -5.77
CA LEU A 152 -2.20 1.20 -6.82
C LEU A 152 -1.05 2.19 -6.64
N ILE A 153 0.17 1.72 -6.79
CA ILE A 153 1.35 2.55 -7.00
C ILE A 153 1.72 2.50 -8.47
N VAL A 154 1.70 3.66 -9.12
CA VAL A 154 1.81 3.77 -10.58
C VAL A 154 3.10 4.50 -10.96
N GLY A 155 3.98 3.81 -11.68
CA GLY A 155 5.18 4.39 -12.27
C GLY A 155 4.93 5.03 -13.64
N SER A 156 5.85 5.88 -14.08
CA SER A 156 5.73 6.67 -15.30
C SER A 156 5.60 5.82 -16.58
N ALA A 157 6.17 4.60 -16.60
CA ALA A 157 6.06 3.70 -17.73
C ALA A 157 4.62 3.41 -18.15
N LEU A 158 3.68 3.35 -17.19
CA LEU A 158 2.26 3.14 -17.45
C LEU A 158 1.59 4.33 -18.15
N ALA A 159 2.01 5.55 -17.81
CA ALA A 159 1.47 6.77 -18.42
C ALA A 159 2.01 7.02 -19.83
N LEU A 160 3.18 6.47 -20.16
CA LEU A 160 3.81 6.65 -21.47
C LEU A 160 3.20 5.76 -22.57
N ASP A 161 2.72 4.55 -22.21
CA ASP A 161 2.09 3.64 -23.15
C ASP A 161 0.55 3.88 -23.21
N ARG A 162 0.02 3.99 -24.44
CA ARG A 162 -1.40 4.28 -24.63
C ARG A 162 -2.31 3.18 -24.08
N ASP A 163 -2.00 1.95 -24.38
CA ASP A 163 -2.90 0.83 -24.09
C ASP A 163 -2.91 0.49 -22.59
N SER A 164 -1.76 0.56 -21.92
CA SER A 164 -1.68 0.39 -20.46
C SER A 164 -2.37 1.53 -19.71
N ARG A 165 -2.25 2.75 -20.20
CA ARG A 165 -2.91 3.93 -19.67
C ARG A 165 -4.44 3.81 -19.74
N LEU A 166 -4.98 3.37 -20.89
CA LEU A 166 -6.41 3.13 -21.07
C LEU A 166 -6.91 1.89 -20.31
N ALA A 167 -6.07 0.87 -20.14
CA ALA A 167 -6.38 -0.28 -19.29
C ALA A 167 -6.56 0.17 -17.83
N LEU A 168 -5.65 1.00 -17.33
CA LEU A 168 -5.77 1.58 -15.98
C LEU A 168 -7.03 2.45 -15.83
N GLU A 169 -7.34 3.27 -16.83
CA GLU A 169 -8.59 4.04 -16.88
C GLU A 169 -9.83 3.14 -16.73
N ARG A 170 -9.92 2.04 -17.49
CA ARG A 170 -11.05 1.10 -17.40
C ARG A 170 -11.15 0.42 -16.04
N LEU A 171 -10.04 0.01 -15.44
CA LEU A 171 -10.03 -0.57 -14.09
C LEU A 171 -10.56 0.40 -13.03
N ILE A 172 -10.21 1.69 -13.13
CA ILE A 172 -10.71 2.74 -12.25
C ILE A 172 -12.22 2.92 -12.46
N ARG A 173 -12.68 3.10 -13.70
CA ARG A 173 -14.10 3.30 -14.03
C ARG A 173 -14.97 2.12 -13.59
N ASN A 174 -14.42 0.93 -13.63
CA ASN A 174 -15.12 -0.29 -13.21
C ASN A 174 -14.98 -0.59 -11.70
N GLY A 175 -14.43 0.35 -10.91
CA GLY A 175 -14.42 0.26 -9.45
C GLY A 175 -13.42 -0.72 -8.85
N TYR A 176 -12.39 -1.12 -9.58
CA TYR A 176 -11.31 -1.97 -9.07
C TYR A 176 -10.21 -1.21 -8.33
N VAL A 177 -10.27 0.12 -8.28
CA VAL A 177 -9.22 0.97 -7.69
C VAL A 177 -9.84 2.01 -6.77
N GLN A 178 -9.37 2.09 -5.53
CA GLN A 178 -9.87 3.03 -4.52
C GLN A 178 -8.86 4.13 -4.16
N ALA A 179 -7.57 3.96 -4.48
CA ALA A 179 -6.56 5.01 -4.36
C ALA A 179 -5.39 4.80 -5.32
N ILE A 180 -4.75 5.89 -5.74
CA ILE A 180 -3.53 5.85 -6.54
C ILE A 180 -2.44 6.68 -5.85
N PHE A 181 -1.21 6.12 -5.77
CA PHE A 181 -0.01 6.86 -5.41
C PHE A 181 0.91 6.92 -6.61
N CYS A 182 1.36 8.10 -6.96
CA CYS A 182 2.28 8.28 -8.08
C CYS A 182 3.17 9.51 -7.88
N GLY A 183 4.22 9.61 -8.69
CA GLY A 183 4.99 10.85 -8.83
C GLY A 183 4.25 11.87 -9.67
N THR A 184 4.57 13.13 -9.50
CA THR A 184 4.01 14.24 -10.30
C THR A 184 4.26 14.04 -11.79
N GLU A 185 5.42 13.50 -12.14
CA GLU A 185 5.80 13.19 -13.52
C GLU A 185 4.83 12.20 -14.18
N THR A 186 4.45 11.13 -13.46
CA THR A 186 3.48 10.14 -13.94
C THR A 186 2.12 10.77 -14.24
N ALA A 187 1.62 11.60 -13.34
CA ALA A 187 0.36 12.31 -13.53
C ALA A 187 0.44 13.32 -14.69
N ALA A 188 1.57 14.04 -14.81
CA ALA A 188 1.77 15.02 -15.88
C ALA A 188 1.81 14.35 -17.26
N PHE A 189 2.45 13.19 -17.40
CA PHE A 189 2.48 12.43 -18.66
C PHE A 189 1.10 11.91 -19.07
N ASP A 190 0.29 11.46 -18.11
CA ASP A 190 -1.07 11.04 -18.39
C ASP A 190 -1.94 12.21 -18.87
N LEU A 191 -1.83 13.36 -18.22
CA LEU A 191 -2.54 14.57 -18.61
C LEU A 191 -2.09 15.09 -19.98
N GLU A 192 -0.77 15.12 -20.26
CA GLU A 192 -0.23 15.51 -21.57
C GLU A 192 -0.82 14.64 -22.68
N LYS A 193 -0.82 13.31 -22.47
CA LYS A 193 -1.39 12.38 -23.44
C LYS A 193 -2.87 12.63 -23.67
N GLY A 194 -3.61 12.89 -22.60
CA GLY A 194 -5.05 13.19 -22.65
C GLY A 194 -5.38 14.52 -23.36
N ILE A 195 -4.48 15.49 -23.34
CA ILE A 195 -4.69 16.83 -23.94
C ILE A 195 -4.17 16.87 -25.38
N PHE A 196 -2.90 16.50 -25.58
CA PHE A 196 -2.18 16.69 -26.84
C PHE A 196 -2.00 15.41 -27.65
N GLY A 197 -2.26 14.23 -27.06
CA GLY A 197 -2.00 12.93 -27.71
C GLY A 197 -0.52 12.55 -27.76
N THR A 198 0.38 13.40 -27.23
CA THR A 198 1.83 13.17 -27.16
C THR A 198 2.22 12.60 -25.80
N SER A 199 3.40 12.01 -25.71
CA SER A 199 4.02 11.61 -24.47
C SER A 199 5.50 11.90 -24.53
N TRP A 200 6.04 12.45 -23.46
CA TRP A 200 7.47 12.70 -23.35
C TRP A 200 8.26 11.39 -23.52
N GLY A 201 9.24 11.43 -24.43
CA GLY A 201 10.07 10.25 -24.75
C GLY A 201 9.51 9.30 -25.81
N GLN A 202 8.29 9.51 -26.31
CA GLN A 202 7.85 8.83 -27.53
C GLN A 202 8.35 9.61 -28.76
N GLU A 203 9.27 9.06 -29.49
CA GLU A 203 9.65 9.55 -30.80
C GLU A 203 8.48 9.33 -31.76
N THR A 204 7.78 10.39 -32.12
CA THR A 204 6.94 10.37 -33.32
C THR A 204 7.85 10.41 -34.52
N PHE A 205 7.61 9.58 -35.52
CA PHE A 205 8.38 9.57 -36.79
C PHE A 205 8.30 10.91 -37.54
N GLU A 206 7.37 11.77 -37.18
CA GLU A 206 7.20 13.13 -37.67
C GLU A 206 7.77 14.12 -36.65
N ARG A 207 9.04 14.44 -36.79
CA ARG A 207 9.82 15.33 -35.90
C ARG A 207 9.52 16.84 -36.08
N GLU A 208 8.34 17.26 -36.36
CA GLU A 208 8.06 18.68 -36.55
C GLU A 208 7.71 19.47 -35.28
N GLN A 209 7.53 18.81 -34.12
CA GLN A 209 7.18 19.50 -32.87
C GLN A 209 8.11 19.11 -31.71
N ASN A 210 8.50 20.11 -30.93
CA ASN A 210 9.19 19.91 -29.67
C ASN A 210 8.19 19.37 -28.61
N THR A 211 8.14 18.04 -28.47
CA THR A 211 7.20 17.35 -27.57
C THR A 211 7.38 17.73 -26.09
N THR A 212 8.56 18.22 -25.69
CA THR A 212 8.82 18.75 -24.35
C THR A 212 7.95 19.98 -24.05
N GLN A 213 7.63 20.78 -25.07
CA GLN A 213 6.76 21.94 -24.93
C GLN A 213 5.35 21.53 -24.44
N ASN A 214 4.79 20.46 -24.99
CA ASN A 214 3.46 19.97 -24.63
C ASN A 214 3.35 19.58 -23.14
N LEU A 215 4.42 18.99 -22.57
CA LEU A 215 4.47 18.69 -21.15
C LEU A 215 4.43 19.95 -20.29
N PHE A 216 5.25 20.96 -20.64
CA PHE A 216 5.22 22.24 -19.92
C PHE A 216 3.89 22.99 -20.08
N ASP A 217 3.28 22.95 -21.26
CA ASP A 217 1.97 23.53 -21.50
C ASP A 217 0.87 22.82 -20.68
N THR A 218 0.96 21.49 -20.54
CA THR A 218 0.07 20.71 -19.66
C THR A 218 0.15 21.21 -18.21
N ILE A 219 1.37 21.37 -17.69
CA ILE A 219 1.59 21.84 -16.32
C ILE A 219 1.07 23.28 -16.16
N ASN A 220 1.34 24.15 -17.14
CA ASN A 220 0.86 25.52 -17.12
C ASN A 220 -0.67 25.59 -17.18
N LEU A 221 -1.31 24.71 -17.96
CA LEU A 221 -2.77 24.59 -17.98
C LEU A 221 -3.30 24.16 -16.60
N ALA A 222 -2.74 23.11 -15.97
CA ALA A 222 -3.16 22.68 -14.64
C ALA A 222 -3.06 23.82 -13.61
N ARG A 223 -1.96 24.57 -13.64
CA ARG A 223 -1.74 25.74 -12.77
C ARG A 223 -2.73 26.86 -13.07
N LYS A 224 -3.01 27.12 -14.35
CA LYS A 224 -4.01 28.12 -14.77
C LYS A 224 -5.42 27.78 -14.28
N TYR A 225 -5.80 26.51 -14.31
CA TYR A 225 -7.09 26.05 -13.78
C TYR A 225 -7.11 25.93 -12.26
N GLY A 226 -5.95 26.06 -11.59
CA GLY A 226 -5.80 26.00 -10.14
C GLY A 226 -5.83 24.59 -9.55
N SER A 227 -6.26 23.58 -10.31
CA SER A 227 -6.23 22.17 -9.89
C SER A 227 -6.30 21.24 -11.10
N THR A 228 -5.76 20.04 -10.92
CA THR A 228 -5.90 18.92 -11.87
C THR A 228 -7.38 18.56 -12.08
N LYS A 229 -8.17 18.61 -11.00
CA LYS A 229 -9.62 18.39 -11.06
C LYS A 229 -10.30 19.37 -12.01
N ALA A 230 -10.09 20.67 -11.82
CA ALA A 230 -10.69 21.71 -12.67
C ALA A 230 -10.22 21.60 -14.13
N LEU A 231 -8.97 21.21 -14.36
CA LEU A 231 -8.46 20.95 -15.71
C LEU A 231 -9.20 19.77 -16.37
N CYS A 232 -9.40 18.66 -15.66
CA CYS A 232 -10.16 17.52 -16.18
C CYS A 232 -11.62 17.88 -16.45
N GLU A 233 -12.27 18.59 -15.54
CA GLU A 233 -13.67 19.05 -15.67
C GLU A 233 -13.86 20.08 -16.80
N SER A 234 -12.81 20.77 -17.23
CA SER A 234 -12.86 21.72 -18.36
C SER A 234 -13.11 21.07 -19.73
N GLY A 235 -13.03 19.72 -19.81
CA GLY A 235 -13.18 18.98 -21.06
C GLY A 235 -11.94 18.97 -21.97
N LYS A 236 -10.82 19.58 -21.55
CA LYS A 236 -9.56 19.57 -22.32
C LYS A 236 -8.86 18.22 -22.27
N VAL A 237 -8.96 17.51 -21.16
CA VAL A 237 -8.42 16.16 -21.00
C VAL A 237 -9.44 15.18 -21.57
N LYS A 238 -9.08 14.49 -22.64
CA LYS A 238 -10.01 13.59 -23.38
C LYS A 238 -10.17 12.24 -22.70
N ASP A 239 -9.08 11.67 -22.20
CA ASP A 239 -9.00 10.32 -21.61
C ASP A 239 -7.87 10.23 -20.58
N GLY A 240 -7.71 9.08 -19.95
CA GLY A 240 -6.61 8.73 -19.07
C GLY A 240 -7.00 8.49 -17.63
N PHE A 241 -6.06 7.92 -16.89
CA PHE A 241 -6.33 7.51 -15.51
C PHE A 241 -6.55 8.71 -14.58
N MET A 242 -5.88 9.86 -14.80
CA MET A 242 -6.11 11.06 -14.01
C MET A 242 -7.54 11.58 -14.17
N LYS A 243 -8.05 11.60 -15.41
CA LYS A 243 -9.45 11.97 -15.68
C LYS A 243 -10.41 10.98 -15.03
N ALA A 244 -10.17 9.68 -15.19
CA ALA A 244 -11.00 8.65 -14.55
C ALA A 244 -11.01 8.79 -13.02
N CYS A 245 -9.88 9.09 -12.40
CA CYS A 245 -9.81 9.34 -10.96
C CYS A 245 -10.68 10.52 -10.53
N VAL A 246 -10.66 11.62 -11.29
CA VAL A 246 -11.52 12.79 -11.01
C VAL A 246 -13.00 12.44 -11.14
N GLU A 247 -13.39 11.78 -12.22
CA GLU A 247 -14.79 11.44 -12.50
C GLU A 247 -15.36 10.38 -11.52
N MET A 248 -14.52 9.44 -11.08
CA MET A 248 -14.89 8.37 -10.14
C MET A 248 -14.61 8.72 -8.67
N ASN A 249 -14.11 9.93 -8.40
CA ASN A 249 -13.70 10.39 -7.06
C ASN A 249 -12.66 9.47 -6.39
N VAL A 250 -11.75 8.90 -7.17
CA VAL A 250 -10.62 8.12 -6.67
C VAL A 250 -9.48 9.06 -6.28
N PRO A 251 -9.03 9.08 -5.02
CA PRO A 251 -7.95 9.94 -4.56
C PRO A 251 -6.63 9.57 -5.23
N VAL A 252 -5.90 10.60 -5.67
CA VAL A 252 -4.54 10.47 -6.19
C VAL A 252 -3.58 11.22 -5.27
N VAL A 253 -2.66 10.51 -4.65
CA VAL A 253 -1.60 11.12 -3.83
C VAL A 253 -0.36 11.29 -4.68
N MET A 254 -0.05 12.54 -5.02
CA MET A 254 1.14 12.91 -5.77
C MET A 254 2.22 13.41 -4.80
N ALA A 255 3.17 12.56 -4.46
CA ALA A 255 4.29 12.95 -3.62
C ALA A 255 5.43 13.50 -4.50
N GLY A 256 5.84 14.72 -4.25
CA GLY A 256 7.00 15.32 -4.89
C GLY A 256 8.29 14.61 -4.47
N THR A 257 9.26 14.56 -5.37
CA THR A 257 10.57 13.97 -5.14
C THR A 257 11.68 14.98 -5.42
N ILE A 258 12.87 14.69 -4.93
CA ILE A 258 14.05 15.54 -5.18
C ILE A 258 14.37 15.68 -6.68
N ARG A 259 13.93 14.70 -7.47
CA ARG A 259 14.09 14.65 -8.93
C ARG A 259 12.98 15.40 -9.67
N ASP A 260 11.85 15.64 -9.00
CA ASP A 260 10.65 16.17 -9.62
C ASP A 260 10.76 17.69 -9.82
N ARG A 261 10.74 18.12 -11.08
CA ARG A 261 10.80 19.52 -11.49
C ARG A 261 9.46 20.10 -11.90
N LEU A 262 8.42 19.27 -11.92
CA LEU A 262 7.20 19.56 -12.70
C LEU A 262 6.07 20.03 -11.80
N GLY A 263 5.97 20.23 -10.68
CA GLY A 263 4.94 20.74 -9.74
C GLY A 263 3.55 20.97 -10.33
N LEU A 264 2.70 19.97 -10.30
CA LEU A 264 1.25 20.14 -10.46
C LEU A 264 0.67 20.79 -9.19
N PRO A 265 -0.52 21.42 -9.25
CA PRO A 265 -1.12 22.12 -8.10
C PRO A 265 -1.22 21.25 -6.82
N GLU A 266 -1.55 19.96 -6.97
CA GLU A 266 -1.74 19.05 -5.85
C GLU A 266 -0.47 18.29 -5.43
N THR A 267 0.69 18.63 -6.00
CA THR A 267 1.97 17.99 -5.62
C THR A 267 2.34 18.30 -4.17
N ILE A 268 2.52 17.27 -3.37
CA ILE A 268 2.92 17.39 -1.96
C ILE A 268 4.44 17.38 -1.88
N ASN A 269 5.05 18.54 -1.69
CA ASN A 269 6.52 18.71 -1.69
C ASN A 269 7.16 18.40 -0.32
N ASN A 270 6.40 18.40 0.77
CA ASN A 270 6.90 18.04 2.08
C ASN A 270 6.82 16.53 2.27
N VAL A 271 7.97 15.88 2.54
CA VAL A 271 8.07 14.41 2.67
C VAL A 271 7.16 13.86 3.77
N TYR A 272 7.10 14.53 4.93
CA TYR A 272 6.25 14.06 6.04
C TYR A 272 4.77 14.23 5.75
N ALA A 273 4.39 15.33 5.11
CA ALA A 273 3.02 15.55 4.68
C ALA A 273 2.60 14.51 3.63
N ALA A 274 3.46 14.23 2.65
CA ALA A 274 3.21 13.19 1.65
C ALA A 274 3.04 11.81 2.28
N GLN A 275 3.93 11.42 3.20
CA GLN A 275 3.82 10.16 3.93
C GLN A 275 2.53 10.10 4.77
N ASN A 276 2.13 11.18 5.42
CA ASN A 276 0.90 11.20 6.21
C ASN A 276 -0.34 11.05 5.33
N GLU A 277 -0.34 11.67 4.15
CA GLU A 277 -1.44 11.51 3.18
C GLU A 277 -1.50 10.08 2.63
N MET A 278 -0.38 9.51 2.24
CA MET A 278 -0.30 8.11 1.80
C MET A 278 -0.80 7.14 2.90
N ARG A 279 -0.44 7.37 4.17
CA ARG A 279 -0.88 6.53 5.29
C ARG A 279 -2.39 6.51 5.50
N LYS A 280 -3.09 7.61 5.21
CA LYS A 280 -4.56 7.64 5.33
C LYS A 280 -5.22 6.57 4.45
N HIS A 281 -4.60 6.27 3.30
CA HIS A 281 -5.06 5.23 2.38
C HIS A 281 -4.41 3.88 2.67
N ALA A 282 -3.10 3.83 2.91
CA ALA A 282 -2.38 2.59 3.19
C ALA A 282 -2.96 1.84 4.41
N ARG A 283 -3.44 2.55 5.42
CA ARG A 283 -4.10 1.94 6.59
C ARG A 283 -5.46 1.30 6.29
N LYS A 284 -6.10 1.64 5.20
CA LYS A 284 -7.40 1.10 4.78
C LYS A 284 -7.26 0.01 3.74
N THR A 285 -6.05 -0.16 3.21
CA THR A 285 -5.83 -1.02 2.06
C THR A 285 -6.00 -2.48 2.43
N SER A 286 -6.72 -3.22 1.61
CA SER A 286 -6.84 -4.68 1.66
C SER A 286 -5.96 -5.35 0.62
N THR A 287 -5.71 -4.67 -0.49
CA THR A 287 -4.82 -5.14 -1.56
C THR A 287 -4.03 -3.96 -2.14
N ILE A 288 -2.73 -4.14 -2.27
CA ILE A 288 -1.84 -3.14 -2.84
C ILE A 288 -1.06 -3.71 -4.03
N ILE A 289 -1.06 -2.97 -5.14
CA ILE A 289 -0.34 -3.36 -6.36
C ILE A 289 0.63 -2.25 -6.73
N MET A 290 1.91 -2.59 -6.75
CA MET A 290 3.01 -1.64 -6.91
C MET A 290 3.73 -1.90 -8.25
N MET A 291 3.66 -0.94 -9.17
CA MET A 291 4.05 -1.10 -10.57
C MET A 291 5.09 -0.06 -11.01
N GLY A 292 6.33 -0.50 -11.21
CA GLY A 292 7.38 0.28 -11.89
C GLY A 292 7.79 1.58 -11.21
N ALA A 293 7.72 1.66 -9.87
CA ALA A 293 8.02 2.87 -9.10
C ALA A 293 8.75 2.51 -7.79
N ILE A 294 10.02 2.15 -7.85
CA ILE A 294 10.80 1.56 -6.74
C ILE A 294 10.69 2.36 -5.44
N LEU A 295 10.93 3.67 -5.49
CA LEU A 295 10.93 4.50 -4.26
C LEU A 295 9.56 4.56 -3.60
N TYR A 296 8.50 4.71 -4.40
CA TYR A 296 7.13 4.70 -3.89
C TYR A 296 6.73 3.32 -3.37
N THR A 297 7.16 2.26 -4.06
CA THR A 297 6.94 0.86 -3.66
C THR A 297 7.54 0.59 -2.27
N ILE A 298 8.81 0.94 -2.06
CA ILE A 298 9.48 0.76 -0.76
C ILE A 298 8.81 1.60 0.33
N ALA A 299 8.54 2.88 0.05
CA ALA A 299 7.89 3.76 1.01
C ALA A 299 6.50 3.26 1.40
N THR A 300 5.71 2.82 0.43
CA THR A 300 4.36 2.32 0.67
C THR A 300 4.37 0.99 1.38
N GLY A 301 5.24 0.06 1.02
CA GLY A 301 5.39 -1.21 1.72
C GLY A 301 5.70 -1.04 3.20
N ASN A 302 6.54 -0.04 3.55
CA ASN A 302 6.83 0.28 4.96
C ASN A 302 5.64 0.88 5.72
N MET A 303 4.69 1.50 5.01
CA MET A 303 3.50 2.12 5.61
C MET A 303 2.29 1.19 5.65
N THR A 304 2.30 0.14 4.84
CA THR A 304 1.16 -0.76 4.69
C THR A 304 1.16 -1.80 5.80
N PRO A 305 0.03 -2.01 6.48
CA PRO A 305 -0.10 -3.08 7.46
C PRO A 305 0.06 -4.45 6.80
N SER A 306 0.61 -5.43 7.52
CA SER A 306 0.63 -6.83 7.06
C SER A 306 -0.73 -7.51 7.19
N TYR A 307 -1.54 -7.07 8.14
CA TYR A 307 -2.95 -7.44 8.31
C TYR A 307 -3.77 -6.22 8.74
N ASN A 308 -5.07 -6.31 8.57
CA ASN A 308 -6.01 -5.27 9.00
C ASN A 308 -7.38 -5.89 9.32
N GLU A 309 -8.19 -5.14 10.05
CA GLU A 309 -9.57 -5.52 10.32
C GLU A 309 -10.50 -4.87 9.28
N PHE A 310 -11.30 -5.70 8.62
CA PHE A 310 -12.32 -5.28 7.66
C PHE A 310 -13.66 -5.84 8.08
N ASP A 311 -14.62 -4.97 8.43
CA ASP A 311 -15.97 -5.36 8.87
C ASP A 311 -15.97 -6.42 10.00
N GLY A 312 -15.06 -6.28 10.96
CA GLY A 312 -14.91 -7.20 12.08
C GLY A 312 -14.13 -8.49 11.78
N LEU A 313 -13.60 -8.62 10.55
CA LEU A 313 -12.78 -9.76 10.15
C LEU A 313 -11.31 -9.35 10.00
N ILE A 314 -10.43 -10.06 10.67
CA ILE A 314 -8.99 -9.89 10.52
C ILE A 314 -8.54 -10.61 9.25
N ARG A 315 -7.90 -9.86 8.34
CA ARG A 315 -7.45 -10.36 7.05
C ARG A 315 -6.03 -9.91 6.76
N PRO A 316 -5.20 -10.73 6.08
CA PRO A 316 -3.91 -10.28 5.57
C PRO A 316 -4.14 -9.21 4.49
N VAL A 317 -3.21 -8.27 4.38
CA VAL A 317 -3.16 -7.30 3.29
C VAL A 317 -2.33 -7.90 2.16
N TYR A 318 -2.93 -8.06 0.98
CA TYR A 318 -2.25 -8.62 -0.19
C TYR A 318 -1.34 -7.59 -0.83
N MET A 319 -0.07 -7.95 -1.02
CA MET A 319 0.96 -7.09 -1.62
C MET A 319 1.52 -7.71 -2.89
N TYR A 320 1.37 -6.99 -4.00
CA TYR A 320 1.92 -7.39 -5.29
C TYR A 320 2.94 -6.35 -5.75
N THR A 321 4.15 -6.79 -6.08
CA THR A 321 5.20 -5.92 -6.63
C THR A 321 5.56 -6.37 -8.03
N ILE A 322 5.43 -5.46 -8.98
CA ILE A 322 5.63 -5.70 -10.41
C ILE A 322 6.69 -4.74 -10.92
N ASP A 323 7.79 -5.27 -11.41
CA ASP A 323 8.86 -4.51 -12.06
C ASP A 323 9.65 -5.42 -13.00
N ILE A 324 10.37 -4.82 -13.95
CA ILE A 324 11.31 -5.55 -14.83
C ILE A 324 12.63 -5.88 -14.10
N GLN A 325 12.89 -5.23 -12.97
CA GLN A 325 14.09 -5.41 -12.17
C GLN A 325 13.80 -6.30 -10.95
N GLU A 326 14.46 -7.45 -10.89
CA GLU A 326 14.34 -8.39 -9.77
C GLU A 326 14.66 -7.74 -8.40
N PHE A 327 15.67 -6.87 -8.36
CA PHE A 327 16.01 -6.13 -7.14
C PHE A 327 14.84 -5.30 -6.60
N ALA A 328 14.07 -4.68 -7.49
CA ALA A 328 12.91 -3.86 -7.09
C ALA A 328 11.81 -4.70 -6.46
N VAL A 329 11.49 -5.85 -7.06
CA VAL A 329 10.40 -6.71 -6.60
C VAL A 329 10.75 -7.46 -5.30
N ASN A 330 12.01 -7.83 -5.10
CA ASN A 330 12.43 -8.59 -3.92
C ASN A 330 12.58 -7.74 -2.64
N LYS A 331 12.67 -6.41 -2.77
CA LYS A 331 12.87 -5.52 -1.62
C LYS A 331 11.80 -5.64 -0.55
N LEU A 332 10.55 -5.87 -0.90
CA LEU A 332 9.46 -6.03 0.06
C LEU A 332 9.40 -7.44 0.63
N SER A 333 9.73 -8.46 -0.16
CA SER A 333 9.83 -9.84 0.31
C SER A 333 10.90 -9.97 1.39
N ASP A 334 12.04 -9.29 1.20
CA ASP A 334 13.16 -9.31 2.16
C ASP A 334 12.83 -8.61 3.49
N ARG A 335 11.84 -7.71 3.50
CA ARG A 335 11.43 -6.98 4.72
C ARG A 335 10.40 -7.69 5.56
N GLY A 336 9.91 -8.83 5.10
CA GLY A 336 8.88 -9.60 5.76
C GLY A 336 7.49 -8.96 5.63
N THR A 337 6.62 -9.66 4.96
CA THR A 337 5.18 -9.41 4.90
C THR A 337 4.49 -10.76 4.79
N LEU A 338 3.25 -10.85 5.21
CA LEU A 338 2.51 -12.11 5.20
C LEU A 338 2.19 -12.62 3.77
N THR A 339 2.13 -11.72 2.79
CA THR A 339 1.53 -12.03 1.47
C THR A 339 2.25 -11.37 0.29
N ALA A 340 3.55 -11.11 0.36
CA ALA A 340 4.25 -10.49 -0.77
C ALA A 340 4.35 -11.44 -1.97
N VAL A 341 3.81 -11.00 -3.10
CA VAL A 341 3.99 -11.67 -4.40
C VAL A 341 4.83 -10.76 -5.29
N SER A 342 5.95 -11.28 -5.79
CA SER A 342 6.87 -10.57 -6.66
C SER A 342 6.76 -11.10 -8.09
N MET A 343 6.49 -10.22 -9.06
CA MET A 343 6.38 -10.55 -10.48
C MET A 343 7.41 -9.76 -11.28
N VAL A 344 8.40 -10.44 -11.85
CA VAL A 344 9.39 -9.82 -12.75
C VAL A 344 8.80 -9.81 -14.15
N THR A 345 8.13 -8.73 -14.52
CA THR A 345 7.49 -8.59 -15.83
C THR A 345 7.35 -7.11 -16.21
N ASN A 346 7.03 -6.86 -17.47
CA ASN A 346 6.73 -5.52 -17.94
C ASN A 346 5.39 -5.03 -17.34
N VAL A 347 5.42 -3.87 -16.68
CA VAL A 347 4.24 -3.30 -16.00
C VAL A 347 3.10 -2.94 -16.97
N GLN A 348 3.43 -2.61 -18.21
CA GLN A 348 2.45 -2.29 -19.26
C GLN A 348 1.69 -3.54 -19.68
N ASP A 349 2.40 -4.66 -19.88
CA ASP A 349 1.78 -5.95 -20.19
C ASP A 349 0.96 -6.46 -19.00
N PHE A 350 1.50 -6.29 -17.79
CA PHE A 350 0.79 -6.67 -16.57
C PHE A 350 -0.58 -6.02 -16.47
N ILE A 351 -0.66 -4.68 -16.56
CA ILE A 351 -1.94 -3.97 -16.37
C ILE A 351 -2.93 -4.27 -17.49
N ARG A 352 -2.46 -4.50 -18.71
CA ARG A 352 -3.31 -4.92 -19.84
C ARG A 352 -3.91 -6.32 -19.62
N ASN A 353 -3.12 -7.25 -19.10
CA ASN A 353 -3.60 -8.60 -18.76
C ASN A 353 -4.63 -8.55 -17.63
N VAL A 354 -4.40 -7.73 -16.59
CA VAL A 354 -5.35 -7.53 -15.50
C VAL A 354 -6.67 -6.96 -16.01
N ASP A 355 -6.61 -5.91 -16.83
CA ASP A 355 -7.79 -5.29 -17.44
C ASP A 355 -8.57 -6.30 -18.30
N ARG A 356 -7.88 -7.04 -19.17
CA ARG A 356 -8.50 -8.08 -20.01
C ARG A 356 -9.22 -9.14 -19.22
N ALA A 357 -8.60 -9.62 -18.13
CA ALA A 357 -9.18 -10.68 -17.31
C ALA A 357 -10.39 -10.23 -16.48
N LEU A 358 -10.42 -8.95 -16.09
CA LEU A 358 -11.47 -8.43 -15.21
C LEU A 358 -12.63 -7.77 -15.96
N ASN A 359 -12.37 -7.16 -17.11
CA ASN A 359 -13.35 -6.37 -17.86
C ASN A 359 -13.81 -7.07 -19.15
N GLY A 360 -13.11 -8.12 -19.58
CA GLY A 360 -13.40 -8.79 -20.85
C GLY A 360 -13.02 -7.94 -22.07
N TRP A 361 -12.70 -8.58 -23.19
CA TRP A 361 -12.51 -7.92 -24.49
C TRP A 361 -13.42 -8.63 -25.48
#